data_01c2b2f76b376b88f24f4aa626f367fe
#
_entry.id   01c2b2f76b376b88f24f4aa626f367fe
#
_cell.length_a   1.000
_cell.length_b   1.000
_cell.length_c   1.000
_cell.angle_alpha   90.00
_cell.angle_beta   90.00
_cell.angle_gamma   90.00
#
_symmetry.space_group_name_H-M   'P 1'
#
loop_
_entity.id
_entity.type
_entity.pdbx_description
1 polymer ?
#
loop_
_entity_poly.entity_id
_entity_poly.type
_entity_poly.pdbx_seq_one_letter_code
_entity_poly.pdbx_strand_id
1 'polypeptide(L)'
;SDNYYVSIHGEKGIYRMSAETIDGIVAVTPMNMLCNTPHKTNVDTLQEITLTQNGKTHKIVMTKKEVKNAISEDNSKVYDYYVKLDGKSVDQETFRTTYQTVFGNLVYRRPISDKQKVTGNKSVGTITLKTDDRTLKLEFLPYDGVNFYRIKVDGQCHFLVDKNVADKVFEKLLASK
;
A
#
# COMPACT_ATOMS: atom_id res chain seq x y z
N SER A 1 -34.30 -2.85 -22.09
CA SER A 1 -33.50 -2.84 -20.87
C SER A 1 -34.08 -3.85 -19.90
N ASP A 2 -33.27 -4.77 -19.45
CA ASP A 2 -33.67 -5.83 -18.55
C ASP A 2 -33.98 -5.28 -17.16
N ASN A 3 -34.96 -5.91 -16.49
CA ASN A 3 -35.35 -5.52 -15.14
C ASN A 3 -35.43 -6.74 -14.24
N TYR A 4 -35.06 -6.54 -12.97
CA TYR A 4 -35.32 -7.49 -11.90
C TYR A 4 -36.57 -7.13 -11.11
N TYR A 5 -37.26 -8.15 -10.61
CA TYR A 5 -38.31 -8.00 -9.62
C TYR A 5 -37.76 -8.40 -8.26
N VAL A 6 -37.77 -7.47 -7.33
CA VAL A 6 -37.16 -7.63 -5.99
C VAL A 6 -38.24 -7.48 -4.91
N SER A 7 -38.09 -8.21 -3.82
CA SER A 7 -38.90 -8.05 -2.61
C SER A 7 -38.05 -7.71 -1.41
N ILE A 8 -38.57 -6.89 -0.53
CA ILE A 8 -37.91 -6.59 0.75
C ILE A 8 -38.41 -7.63 1.78
N HIS A 9 -37.48 -8.27 2.48
CA HIS A 9 -37.83 -9.25 3.51
C HIS A 9 -38.73 -8.59 4.58
N GLY A 10 -39.91 -9.17 4.81
CA GLY A 10 -40.91 -8.66 5.76
C GLY A 10 -41.93 -7.70 5.18
N GLU A 11 -41.81 -7.33 3.90
CA GLU A 11 -42.79 -6.49 3.19
C GLU A 11 -43.59 -7.28 2.15
N LYS A 12 -44.84 -6.85 1.88
CA LYS A 12 -45.71 -7.49 0.88
C LYS A 12 -45.59 -6.87 -0.53
N GLY A 13 -44.54 -6.16 -0.80
CA GLY A 13 -44.33 -5.50 -2.08
C GLY A 13 -43.38 -6.23 -3.02
N ILE A 14 -43.65 -6.17 -4.34
CA ILE A 14 -42.70 -6.53 -5.39
C ILE A 14 -42.35 -5.25 -6.15
N TYR A 15 -41.08 -4.93 -6.21
CA TYR A 15 -40.55 -3.71 -6.81
C TYR A 15 -39.79 -4.06 -8.09
N ARG A 16 -39.98 -3.27 -9.14
CA ARG A 16 -39.19 -3.40 -10.37
C ARG A 16 -37.98 -2.48 -10.31
N MET A 17 -36.80 -3.03 -10.47
CA MET A 17 -35.54 -2.30 -10.51
C MET A 17 -34.80 -2.61 -11.81
N SER A 18 -34.03 -1.64 -12.32
CA SER A 18 -33.24 -1.87 -13.52
C SER A 18 -32.15 -2.94 -13.24
N ALA A 19 -31.87 -3.79 -14.23
CA ALA A 19 -30.82 -4.79 -14.15
C ALA A 19 -29.46 -4.12 -13.85
N GLU A 20 -29.16 -2.99 -14.48
CA GLU A 20 -27.94 -2.23 -14.25
C GLU A 20 -27.70 -1.88 -12.76
N THR A 21 -28.78 -1.45 -12.06
CA THR A 21 -28.70 -1.14 -10.62
C THR A 21 -28.44 -2.39 -9.79
N ILE A 22 -29.14 -3.47 -10.06
CA ILE A 22 -29.01 -4.73 -9.29
C ILE A 22 -27.68 -5.38 -9.58
N ASP A 23 -27.26 -5.47 -10.83
CA ASP A 23 -25.98 -6.06 -11.24
C ASP A 23 -24.82 -5.28 -10.64
N GLY A 24 -24.91 -3.96 -10.57
CA GLY A 24 -23.93 -3.12 -9.89
C GLY A 24 -23.80 -3.44 -8.39
N ILE A 25 -24.91 -3.71 -7.71
CA ILE A 25 -24.91 -4.10 -6.28
C ILE A 25 -24.38 -5.53 -6.08
N VAL A 26 -24.85 -6.47 -6.92
CA VAL A 26 -24.46 -7.89 -6.81
C VAL A 26 -23.00 -8.12 -7.22
N ALA A 27 -22.46 -7.30 -8.14
CA ALA A 27 -21.06 -7.35 -8.55
C ALA A 27 -20.09 -6.83 -7.48
N VAL A 28 -20.59 -6.19 -6.41
CA VAL A 28 -19.74 -5.71 -5.31
C VAL A 28 -19.19 -6.89 -4.53
N THR A 29 -17.88 -7.06 -4.59
CA THR A 29 -17.15 -8.05 -3.78
C THR A 29 -16.49 -7.36 -2.59
N PRO A 30 -16.15 -8.07 -1.51
CA PRO A 30 -15.36 -7.50 -0.43
C PRO A 30 -14.08 -6.81 -0.90
N MET A 31 -13.44 -7.31 -1.96
CA MET A 31 -12.25 -6.71 -2.55
C MET A 31 -12.52 -5.35 -3.19
N ASN A 32 -13.68 -5.16 -3.80
CA ASN A 32 -14.06 -3.88 -4.43
C ASN A 32 -14.36 -2.79 -3.40
N MET A 33 -14.75 -3.20 -2.18
CA MET A 33 -15.06 -2.30 -1.07
C MET A 33 -13.85 -1.96 -0.22
N LEU A 34 -12.80 -2.76 -0.28
CA LEU A 34 -11.59 -2.54 0.51
C LEU A 34 -10.70 -1.47 -0.16
N CYS A 35 -10.00 -0.73 0.68
CA CYS A 35 -8.82 -0.03 0.22
C CYS A 35 -7.83 -1.07 -0.31
N ASN A 36 -7.60 -1.08 -1.61
CA ASN A 36 -6.77 -2.09 -2.26
C ASN A 36 -5.26 -1.91 -2.04
N THR A 37 -4.85 -0.90 -1.27
CA THR A 37 -3.43 -0.66 -0.94
C THR A 37 -3.10 -1.11 0.48
N PRO A 38 -1.95 -1.78 0.69
CA PRO A 38 -1.49 -2.20 2.02
C PRO A 38 -1.27 -1.04 2.98
N HIS A 39 -1.08 0.15 2.46
CA HIS A 39 -0.84 1.35 3.26
C HIS A 39 -1.42 2.60 2.59
N LYS A 40 -1.73 3.59 3.42
CA LYS A 40 -2.02 4.96 3.02
C LYS A 40 -1.08 5.89 3.79
N THR A 41 0.16 6.02 3.34
CA THR A 41 1.16 6.87 3.99
C THR A 41 1.53 8.00 3.05
N ASN A 42 1.29 9.23 3.48
CA ASN A 42 1.74 10.40 2.74
C ASN A 42 3.26 10.53 2.90
N VAL A 43 3.96 10.76 1.80
CA VAL A 43 5.40 10.97 1.78
C VAL A 43 5.84 12.15 2.65
N ASP A 44 5.01 13.18 2.79
CA ASP A 44 5.29 14.38 3.59
C ASP A 44 5.27 14.14 5.11
N THR A 45 4.64 13.05 5.56
CA THR A 45 4.61 12.63 6.96
C THR A 45 5.68 11.60 7.31
N LEU A 46 6.42 11.11 6.30
CA LEU A 46 7.47 10.12 6.50
C LEU A 46 8.67 10.73 7.23
N GLN A 47 9.14 10.00 8.26
CA GLN A 47 10.39 10.27 8.96
C GLN A 47 11.47 9.25 8.58
N GLU A 48 11.08 7.99 8.43
CA GLU A 48 12.03 6.91 8.20
C GLU A 48 11.38 5.74 7.47
N ILE A 49 12.14 5.12 6.55
CA ILE A 49 11.82 3.82 5.98
C ILE A 49 12.98 2.89 6.31
N THR A 50 12.68 1.77 6.96
CA THR A 50 13.64 0.69 7.13
C THR A 50 13.28 -0.46 6.20
N LEU A 51 14.22 -0.84 5.33
CA LEU A 51 14.09 -1.94 4.37
C LEU A 51 15.01 -3.08 4.81
N THR A 52 14.45 -4.27 5.05
CA THR A 52 15.25 -5.46 5.35
C THR A 52 14.94 -6.53 4.33
N GLN A 53 15.96 -6.98 3.58
CA GLN A 53 15.84 -8.04 2.59
C GLN A 53 17.15 -8.84 2.51
N ASN A 54 17.08 -10.16 2.40
CA ASN A 54 18.23 -11.03 2.28
C ASN A 54 19.29 -10.83 3.41
N GLY A 55 18.83 -10.56 4.62
CA GLY A 55 19.70 -10.33 5.79
C GLY A 55 20.39 -8.96 5.81
N LYS A 56 20.14 -8.11 4.83
CA LYS A 56 20.65 -6.73 4.79
C LYS A 56 19.56 -5.76 5.18
N THR A 57 19.94 -4.73 5.93
CA THR A 57 19.03 -3.66 6.35
C THR A 57 19.54 -2.33 5.83
N HIS A 58 18.66 -1.59 5.20
CA HIS A 58 18.89 -0.25 4.68
C HIS A 58 17.92 0.74 5.32
N LYS A 59 18.39 1.96 5.52
CA LYS A 59 17.61 3.00 6.18
C LYS A 59 17.53 4.24 5.31
N ILE A 60 16.30 4.69 5.03
CA ILE A 60 16.01 5.98 4.41
C ILE A 60 15.48 6.89 5.49
N VAL A 61 16.12 8.03 5.70
CA VAL A 61 15.72 9.03 6.70
C VAL A 61 15.29 10.29 5.97
N MET A 62 14.13 10.79 6.31
CA MET A 62 13.60 12.06 5.83
C MET A 62 13.59 13.06 6.97
N THR A 63 14.14 14.25 6.71
CA THR A 63 14.11 15.37 7.63
C THR A 63 13.49 16.58 6.93
N LYS A 64 12.65 17.32 7.63
CA LYS A 64 12.05 18.56 7.15
C LYS A 64 12.62 19.74 7.94
N LYS A 65 12.93 20.84 7.24
CA LYS A 65 13.41 22.06 7.84
C LYS A 65 12.52 23.23 7.41
N GLU A 66 11.97 23.94 8.36
CA GLU A 66 11.15 25.12 8.08
C GLU A 66 11.97 26.20 7.36
N VAL A 67 11.48 26.68 6.24
CA VAL A 67 12.07 27.80 5.49
C VAL A 67 11.62 29.09 6.17
N LYS A 68 12.54 29.77 6.83
CA LYS A 68 12.24 31.04 7.52
C LYS A 68 11.75 32.09 6.52
N ASN A 69 10.68 32.79 6.91
CA ASN A 69 10.06 33.86 6.12
C ASN A 69 9.43 33.44 4.77
N ALA A 70 9.27 32.17 4.53
CA ALA A 70 8.47 31.66 3.42
C ALA A 70 7.08 31.26 3.92
N ILE A 71 6.05 31.77 3.29
CA ILE A 71 4.64 31.46 3.57
C ILE A 71 4.04 31.03 2.24
N SER A 72 3.33 29.90 2.23
CA SER A 72 2.60 29.44 1.05
C SER A 72 1.36 30.29 0.78
N GLU A 73 0.72 30.12 -0.35
CA GLU A 73 -0.49 30.86 -0.76
C GLU A 73 -1.66 30.67 0.26
N ASP A 74 -1.69 29.57 0.97
CA ASP A 74 -2.69 29.24 2.00
C ASP A 74 -2.26 29.65 3.43
N ASN A 75 -1.23 30.46 3.57
CA ASN A 75 -0.61 30.88 4.84
C ASN A 75 0.01 29.72 5.66
N SER A 76 0.27 28.57 5.05
CA SER A 76 0.96 27.47 5.72
C SER A 76 2.48 27.65 5.70
N LYS A 77 3.17 26.99 6.63
CA LYS A 77 4.62 26.97 6.69
C LYS A 77 5.21 26.18 5.51
N VAL A 78 6.27 26.71 4.93
CA VAL A 78 7.03 26.04 3.86
C VAL A 78 8.17 25.25 4.48
N TYR A 79 8.40 24.03 3.98
CA TYR A 79 9.45 23.15 4.44
C TYR A 79 10.34 22.66 3.29
N ASP A 80 11.64 22.70 3.51
CA ASP A 80 12.61 21.94 2.73
C ASP A 80 12.71 20.51 3.28
N TYR A 81 12.78 19.54 2.38
CA TYR A 81 12.92 18.14 2.73
C TYR A 81 14.30 17.63 2.32
N TYR A 82 14.91 16.84 3.18
CA TYR A 82 16.20 16.22 2.95
C TYR A 82 16.06 14.72 3.12
N VAL A 83 16.53 13.96 2.13
CA VAL A 83 16.44 12.50 2.12
C VAL A 83 17.85 11.91 2.16
N LYS A 84 18.07 10.91 3.01
CA LYS A 84 19.32 10.17 3.10
C LYS A 84 19.06 8.68 3.06
N LEU A 85 19.71 7.96 2.16
CA LEU A 85 19.77 6.51 2.13
C LEU A 85 21.12 6.06 2.71
N ASP A 86 21.07 5.31 3.83
CA ASP A 86 22.27 4.85 4.55
C ASP A 86 23.29 5.98 4.83
N GLY A 87 22.78 7.15 5.19
CA GLY A 87 23.56 8.36 5.47
C GLY A 87 23.99 9.18 4.26
N LYS A 88 23.83 8.69 3.03
CA LYS A 88 24.14 9.41 1.79
C LYS A 88 22.92 10.20 1.31
N SER A 89 23.14 11.45 0.90
CA SER A 89 22.06 12.29 0.35
C SER A 89 21.51 11.71 -0.93
N VAL A 90 20.19 11.79 -1.07
CA VAL A 90 19.40 11.38 -2.24
C VAL A 90 18.63 12.59 -2.73
N ASP A 91 18.45 12.70 -4.04
CA ASP A 91 17.61 13.74 -4.61
C ASP A 91 16.16 13.55 -4.13
N GLN A 92 15.60 14.61 -3.57
CA GLN A 92 14.28 14.60 -2.95
C GLN A 92 13.18 14.29 -3.95
N GLU A 93 13.21 14.94 -5.11
CA GLU A 93 12.15 14.82 -6.12
C GLU A 93 12.13 13.42 -6.73
N THR A 94 13.32 12.90 -7.05
CA THR A 94 13.51 11.52 -7.51
C THR A 94 13.00 10.52 -6.47
N PHE A 95 13.32 10.73 -5.19
CA PHE A 95 12.83 9.86 -4.12
C PHE A 95 11.29 9.91 -4.00
N ARG A 96 10.68 11.10 -3.99
CA ARG A 96 9.22 11.26 -3.88
C ARG A 96 8.49 10.57 -5.02
N THR A 97 8.95 10.79 -6.26
CA THR A 97 8.39 10.16 -7.46
C THR A 97 8.53 8.64 -7.40
N THR A 98 9.70 8.14 -7.00
CA THR A 98 9.95 6.70 -6.82
C THR A 98 9.04 6.13 -5.76
N TYR A 99 8.95 6.74 -4.58
CA TYR A 99 8.11 6.31 -3.47
C TYR A 99 6.64 6.19 -3.91
N GLN A 100 6.09 7.25 -4.50
CA GLN A 100 4.71 7.29 -4.97
C GLN A 100 4.44 6.20 -6.01
N THR A 101 5.36 6.01 -6.94
CA THR A 101 5.23 5.01 -8.01
C THR A 101 5.25 3.58 -7.45
N VAL A 102 6.23 3.23 -6.62
CA VAL A 102 6.38 1.84 -6.17
C VAL A 102 5.29 1.44 -5.18
N PHE A 103 4.93 2.34 -4.26
CA PHE A 103 3.89 2.06 -3.29
C PHE A 103 2.48 2.22 -3.87
N GLY A 104 2.27 3.10 -4.85
CA GLY A 104 1.01 3.21 -5.59
C GLY A 104 0.68 1.94 -6.38
N ASN A 105 1.69 1.22 -6.85
CA ASN A 105 1.52 -0.05 -7.55
C ASN A 105 1.41 -1.27 -6.61
N LEU A 106 1.78 -1.12 -5.33
CA LEU A 106 1.68 -2.19 -4.35
C LEU A 106 0.23 -2.33 -3.87
N VAL A 107 -0.53 -3.14 -4.56
CA VAL A 107 -1.97 -3.32 -4.32
C VAL A 107 -2.30 -4.77 -3.96
N TYR A 108 -3.35 -4.96 -3.18
CA TYR A 108 -3.93 -6.27 -2.93
C TYR A 108 -4.53 -6.84 -4.21
N ARG A 109 -4.22 -8.11 -4.50
CA ARG A 109 -4.75 -8.80 -5.70
C ARG A 109 -5.93 -9.69 -5.38
N ARG A 110 -5.82 -10.47 -4.32
CA ARG A 110 -6.88 -11.38 -3.87
C ARG A 110 -6.66 -11.81 -2.41
N PRO A 111 -7.68 -12.30 -1.73
CA PRO A 111 -7.54 -12.93 -0.42
C PRO A 111 -6.65 -14.18 -0.51
N ILE A 112 -6.05 -14.54 0.62
CA ILE A 112 -5.32 -15.80 0.76
C ILE A 112 -6.35 -16.94 0.76
N SER A 113 -6.06 -18.00 0.00
CA SER A 113 -6.90 -19.20 -0.03
C SER A 113 -6.35 -20.25 0.93
N ASP A 114 -7.21 -20.76 1.81
CA ASP A 114 -6.86 -21.85 2.73
C ASP A 114 -6.57 -23.18 2.01
N LYS A 115 -7.02 -23.30 0.75
CA LYS A 115 -6.80 -24.47 -0.09
C LYS A 115 -5.40 -24.52 -0.72
N GLN A 116 -4.68 -23.40 -0.71
CA GLN A 116 -3.36 -23.31 -1.33
C GLN A 116 -2.26 -23.67 -0.31
N LYS A 117 -1.45 -24.67 -0.64
CA LYS A 117 -0.24 -24.97 0.15
C LYS A 117 0.79 -23.86 -0.07
N VAL A 118 1.17 -23.19 1.01
CA VAL A 118 2.17 -22.12 0.97
C VAL A 118 3.60 -22.69 0.87
N THR A 119 4.47 -22.01 0.13
CA THR A 119 5.86 -22.45 -0.09
C THR A 119 6.79 -22.19 1.09
N GLY A 120 6.39 -21.40 2.07
CA GLY A 120 7.17 -21.13 3.28
C GLY A 120 6.59 -20.04 4.16
N ASN A 121 7.11 -19.93 5.37
CA ASN A 121 6.68 -18.95 6.38
C ASN A 121 7.79 -17.97 6.77
N LYS A 122 9.02 -18.14 6.25
CA LYS A 122 10.11 -17.20 6.51
C LYS A 122 9.92 -15.95 5.65
N SER A 123 10.00 -14.79 6.27
CA SER A 123 9.91 -13.50 5.55
C SER A 123 11.04 -13.38 4.52
N VAL A 124 10.69 -12.93 3.32
CA VAL A 124 11.64 -12.62 2.24
C VAL A 124 12.06 -11.14 2.28
N GLY A 125 11.27 -10.30 2.92
CA GLY A 125 11.58 -8.89 3.12
C GLY A 125 10.60 -8.21 4.05
N THR A 126 11.04 -7.13 4.66
CA THR A 126 10.24 -6.29 5.56
C THR A 126 10.47 -4.84 5.24
N ILE A 127 9.40 -4.06 5.24
CA ILE A 127 9.42 -2.60 5.12
C ILE A 127 8.75 -2.04 6.37
N THR A 128 9.46 -1.19 7.09
CA THR A 128 8.89 -0.42 8.20
C THR A 128 8.85 1.05 7.82
N LEU A 129 7.67 1.63 7.83
CA LEU A 129 7.41 3.04 7.56
C LEU A 129 7.11 3.74 8.88
N LYS A 130 7.95 4.68 9.28
CA LYS A 130 7.73 5.53 10.44
C LYS A 130 7.28 6.90 9.96
N THR A 131 6.13 7.33 10.44
CA THR A 131 5.55 8.65 10.17
C THR A 131 5.52 9.50 11.44
N ASP A 132 4.99 10.71 11.34
CA ASP A 132 4.82 11.62 12.47
C ASP A 132 3.88 11.03 13.55
N ASP A 133 2.91 10.19 13.16
CA ASP A 133 1.81 9.69 14.01
C ASP A 133 1.85 8.18 14.29
N ARG A 134 2.50 7.39 13.42
CA ARG A 134 2.51 5.92 13.58
C ARG A 134 3.72 5.25 12.94
N THR A 135 3.88 3.98 13.30
CA THR A 135 4.80 3.07 12.60
C THR A 135 3.98 1.95 11.96
N LEU A 136 4.18 1.73 10.67
CA LEU A 136 3.54 0.68 9.90
C LEU A 136 4.58 -0.34 9.48
N LYS A 137 4.31 -1.62 9.70
CA LYS A 137 5.18 -2.73 9.28
C LYS A 137 4.52 -3.56 8.20
N LEU A 138 5.20 -3.67 7.05
CA LEU A 138 4.85 -4.56 5.95
C LEU A 138 5.87 -5.71 5.92
N GLU A 139 5.39 -6.95 5.95
CA GLU A 139 6.24 -8.14 5.90
C GLU A 139 5.78 -9.04 4.75
N PHE A 140 6.71 -9.41 3.89
CA PHE A 140 6.45 -10.22 2.70
C PHE A 140 6.82 -11.67 2.95
N LEU A 141 5.89 -12.58 2.71
CA LEU A 141 6.02 -14.02 2.96
C LEU A 141 5.78 -14.79 1.66
N PRO A 142 6.50 -15.88 1.40
CA PRO A 142 6.26 -16.70 0.22
C PRO A 142 4.81 -17.22 0.17
N TYR A 143 4.25 -17.34 -1.03
CA TYR A 143 2.94 -17.96 -1.24
C TYR A 143 3.02 -19.11 -2.24
N ASP A 144 3.12 -18.83 -3.54
CA ASP A 144 3.17 -19.84 -4.60
C ASP A 144 4.58 -20.03 -5.20
N GLY A 145 5.54 -19.25 -4.73
CA GLY A 145 6.93 -19.24 -5.20
C GLY A 145 7.15 -18.54 -6.55
N VAL A 146 6.10 -18.21 -7.29
CA VAL A 146 6.17 -17.69 -8.66
C VAL A 146 5.58 -16.28 -8.76
N ASN A 147 4.30 -16.13 -8.45
CA ASN A 147 3.54 -14.92 -8.79
C ASN A 147 3.26 -13.99 -7.62
N PHE A 148 3.09 -14.57 -6.42
CA PHE A 148 2.56 -13.83 -5.29
C PHE A 148 3.37 -13.98 -4.01
N TYR A 149 3.38 -12.90 -3.23
CA TYR A 149 3.66 -12.93 -1.79
C TYR A 149 2.37 -12.74 -1.00
N ARG A 150 2.32 -13.37 0.18
CA ARG A 150 1.40 -12.96 1.24
C ARG A 150 1.98 -11.69 1.86
N ILE A 151 1.16 -10.69 2.04
CA ILE A 151 1.58 -9.49 2.75
C ILE A 151 0.96 -9.47 4.15
N LYS A 152 1.81 -9.29 5.18
CA LYS A 152 1.41 -9.08 6.55
C LYS A 152 1.54 -7.59 6.86
N VAL A 153 0.45 -6.96 7.27
CA VAL A 153 0.37 -5.54 7.63
C VAL A 153 0.12 -5.47 9.13
N ASP A 154 1.06 -4.91 9.89
CA ASP A 154 1.01 -4.83 11.35
C ASP A 154 0.61 -6.17 12.04
N GLY A 155 1.15 -7.26 11.53
CA GLY A 155 0.91 -8.61 12.05
C GLY A 155 -0.28 -9.34 11.43
N GLN A 156 -1.17 -8.68 10.70
CA GLN A 156 -2.33 -9.30 10.03
C GLN A 156 -2.02 -9.68 8.58
N CYS A 157 -2.39 -10.90 8.17
CA CYS A 157 -2.05 -11.46 6.87
C CYS A 157 -3.29 -12.05 6.19
N HIS A 158 -3.95 -11.27 5.34
CA HIS A 158 -5.20 -11.66 4.70
C HIS A 158 -5.14 -11.67 3.17
N PHE A 159 -4.15 -11.00 2.57
CA PHE A 159 -4.12 -10.72 1.14
C PHE A 159 -2.80 -11.07 0.49
N LEU A 160 -2.88 -11.23 -0.83
CA LEU A 160 -1.75 -11.43 -1.73
C LEU A 160 -1.42 -10.13 -2.46
N VAL A 161 -0.12 -9.96 -2.73
CA VAL A 161 0.41 -8.91 -3.62
C VAL A 161 1.27 -9.56 -4.70
N ASP A 162 1.41 -8.91 -5.85
CA ASP A 162 2.29 -9.39 -6.91
C ASP A 162 3.74 -9.42 -6.43
N LYS A 163 4.38 -10.57 -6.58
CA LYS A 163 5.79 -10.77 -6.23
C LYS A 163 6.70 -9.76 -6.94
N ASN A 164 6.52 -9.62 -8.25
CA ASN A 164 7.31 -8.70 -9.08
C ASN A 164 7.18 -7.24 -8.62
N VAL A 165 5.97 -6.83 -8.22
CA VAL A 165 5.74 -5.47 -7.72
C VAL A 165 6.41 -5.28 -6.37
N ALA A 166 6.27 -6.23 -5.46
CA ALA A 166 6.90 -6.17 -4.15
C ALA A 166 8.44 -6.14 -4.25
N ASP A 167 9.03 -6.99 -5.11
CA ASP A 167 10.47 -7.00 -5.34
C ASP A 167 10.97 -5.65 -5.88
N LYS A 168 10.22 -5.01 -6.78
CA LYS A 168 10.54 -3.67 -7.31
C LYS A 168 10.48 -2.57 -6.25
N VAL A 169 9.68 -2.71 -5.19
CA VAL A 169 9.68 -1.73 -4.09
C VAL A 169 11.07 -1.67 -3.45
N PHE A 170 11.66 -2.83 -3.14
CA PHE A 170 13.01 -2.89 -2.57
C PHE A 170 14.06 -2.39 -3.57
N GLU A 171 14.03 -2.89 -4.80
CA GLU A 171 14.99 -2.52 -5.85
C GLU A 171 15.02 -1.01 -6.10
N LYS A 172 13.86 -0.39 -6.34
CA LYS A 172 13.76 1.01 -6.73
C LYS A 172 14.09 1.97 -5.59
N LEU A 173 13.63 1.67 -4.38
CA LEU A 173 13.98 2.51 -3.21
C LEU A 173 15.48 2.47 -2.90
N LEU A 174 16.16 1.34 -3.14
CA LEU A 174 17.61 1.23 -2.95
C LEU A 174 18.42 1.81 -4.11
N ALA A 175 17.83 1.93 -5.29
CA ALA A 175 18.47 2.54 -6.47
C ALA A 175 18.32 4.08 -6.53
N SER A 176 17.56 4.69 -5.62
CA SER A 176 17.35 6.16 -5.54
C SER A 176 18.61 6.88 -5.03
N LYS A 177 19.78 6.61 -5.64
CA LYS A 177 21.07 7.23 -5.30
C LYS A 177 21.35 8.42 -6.18
#